data_b56d0506221305fbea8239f8e1f610ad
#
_entry.id   b56d0506221305fbea8239f8e1f610ad
#
_cell.length_a   1.000
_cell.length_b   1.000
_cell.length_c   1.000
_cell.angle_alpha   90.00
_cell.angle_beta   90.00
_cell.angle_gamma   90.00
#
_symmetry.space_group_name_H-M   'P 1'
#
loop_
_entity.id
_entity.type
_entity.pdbx_description
1 polymer ?
#
loop_
_entity_poly.entity_id
_entity_poly.type
_entity_poly.pdbx_seq_one_letter_code
_entity_poly.pdbx_strand_id
1 'polypeptide(L)'
;MDLGFAVPVSGSWATPEHMVHIARRAEQLGYHSLWTFQRLLAPADLGWSETYHSVQDPLTTLAFLAAHTTRVRLGVAVLNMPFLSPVVLAKQTATLDILSAGRLDVGLGLGWSDEEYQATGASKHRRGRRAEEFVTVLRGLWQDEVTEHHGEFYQVPPTRMDPKPVQRPHPPILLGGLAPQALRRAGRLADGWVSGSQADLAAIGAAIATVKATAADAGRDPGALRFVCRGAVRVRPGGPTDREPLTGSLDQIRSDLGRLAEAGVTELFVDLNFDPEIGSPRADAEASRRRADEVLDALAPRR
;
A
#
# COMPACT_ATOMS: atom_id res chain seq x y z
N MET A 1 -0.02 8.93 -15.30
CA MET A 1 -0.17 7.94 -14.21
C MET A 1 1.17 7.25 -14.00
N ASP A 2 1.68 7.29 -12.79
CA ASP A 2 2.91 6.60 -12.43
C ASP A 2 2.68 5.09 -12.31
N LEU A 3 3.71 4.28 -12.58
CA LEU A 3 3.65 2.84 -12.42
C LEU A 3 4.58 2.38 -11.31
N GLY A 4 4.02 1.62 -10.36
CA GLY A 4 4.75 0.91 -9.33
C GLY A 4 4.71 -0.61 -9.55
N PHE A 5 5.41 -1.34 -8.69
CA PHE A 5 5.41 -2.81 -8.69
C PHE A 5 5.35 -3.34 -7.26
N ALA A 6 4.55 -4.38 -7.03
CA ALA A 6 4.51 -5.05 -5.74
C ALA A 6 5.71 -5.99 -5.59
N VAL A 7 6.38 -5.87 -4.46
CA VAL A 7 7.49 -6.76 -4.09
C VAL A 7 6.93 -8.17 -3.82
N PRO A 8 7.66 -9.26 -4.14
CA PRO A 8 7.29 -10.61 -3.74
C PRO A 8 7.33 -10.76 -2.22
N VAL A 9 6.19 -10.58 -1.55
CA VAL A 9 6.08 -10.68 -0.08
C VAL A 9 5.25 -11.87 0.38
N SER A 10 4.68 -12.63 -0.56
CA SER A 10 3.80 -13.76 -0.29
C SER A 10 4.11 -14.93 -1.22
N GLY A 11 3.88 -16.15 -0.73
CA GLY A 11 4.07 -17.37 -1.49
C GLY A 11 5.53 -17.85 -1.57
N SER A 12 5.75 -18.87 -2.40
CA SER A 12 7.07 -19.53 -2.54
C SER A 12 8.16 -18.63 -3.11
N TRP A 13 7.78 -17.64 -3.92
CA TRP A 13 8.74 -16.72 -4.57
C TRP A 13 9.17 -15.54 -3.67
N ALA A 14 8.60 -15.43 -2.46
CA ALA A 14 8.93 -14.38 -1.50
C ALA A 14 10.28 -14.65 -0.79
N THR A 15 11.36 -14.75 -1.56
CA THR A 15 12.73 -14.95 -1.07
C THR A 15 13.51 -13.64 -1.09
N PRO A 16 14.52 -13.46 -0.21
CA PRO A 16 15.36 -12.26 -0.21
C PRO A 16 16.00 -11.99 -1.58
N GLU A 17 16.45 -13.02 -2.26
CA GLU A 17 17.09 -12.93 -3.60
C GLU A 17 16.10 -12.37 -4.63
N HIS A 18 14.87 -12.91 -4.67
CA HIS A 18 13.85 -12.46 -5.61
C HIS A 18 13.36 -11.04 -5.28
N MET A 19 13.23 -10.70 -4.00
CA MET A 19 12.89 -9.33 -3.58
C MET A 19 13.90 -8.31 -4.09
N VAL A 20 15.19 -8.58 -3.89
CA VAL A 20 16.29 -7.70 -4.37
C VAL A 20 16.32 -7.64 -5.89
N HIS A 21 16.17 -8.79 -6.56
CA HIS A 21 16.14 -8.87 -8.01
C HIS A 21 15.02 -8.01 -8.61
N ILE A 22 13.79 -8.22 -8.16
CA ILE A 22 12.60 -7.47 -8.62
C ILE A 22 12.73 -5.97 -8.30
N ALA A 23 13.20 -5.62 -7.10
CA ALA A 23 13.36 -4.23 -6.71
C ALA A 23 14.36 -3.48 -7.59
N ARG A 24 15.52 -4.07 -7.84
CA ARG A 24 16.56 -3.51 -8.71
C ARG A 24 16.10 -3.43 -10.17
N ARG A 25 15.43 -4.49 -10.65
CA ARG A 25 14.91 -4.52 -12.02
C ARG A 25 13.84 -3.45 -12.23
N ALA A 26 12.89 -3.31 -11.32
CA ALA A 26 11.88 -2.26 -11.36
C ALA A 26 12.53 -0.86 -11.38
N GLU A 27 13.51 -0.61 -10.51
CA GLU A 27 14.24 0.66 -10.49
C GLU A 27 15.00 0.94 -11.80
N GLN A 28 15.64 -0.07 -12.39
CA GLN A 28 16.36 0.05 -13.68
C GLN A 28 15.39 0.38 -14.83
N LEU A 29 14.21 -0.23 -14.83
CA LEU A 29 13.17 -0.01 -15.83
C LEU A 29 12.40 1.30 -15.66
N GLY A 30 12.63 2.03 -14.56
CA GLY A 30 12.03 3.33 -14.31
C GLY A 30 10.66 3.27 -13.63
N TYR A 31 10.31 2.17 -12.98
CA TYR A 31 9.14 2.14 -12.11
C TYR A 31 9.27 3.17 -10.99
N HIS A 32 8.14 3.81 -10.66
CA HIS A 32 8.06 4.88 -9.68
C HIS A 32 8.23 4.39 -8.24
N SER A 33 7.63 3.24 -7.92
CA SER A 33 7.50 2.76 -6.54
C SER A 33 7.49 1.24 -6.41
N LEU A 34 7.87 0.78 -5.23
CA LEU A 34 7.76 -0.61 -4.78
C LEU A 34 6.75 -0.69 -3.63
N TRP A 35 5.88 -1.70 -3.65
CA TRP A 35 4.80 -1.82 -2.68
C TRP A 35 4.81 -3.17 -1.96
N THR A 36 4.54 -3.12 -0.66
CA THR A 36 4.30 -4.27 0.21
C THR A 36 2.90 -4.20 0.82
N PHE A 37 2.46 -5.26 1.52
CA PHE A 37 1.22 -5.24 2.29
C PHE A 37 1.37 -6.03 3.59
N GLN A 38 0.49 -5.76 4.56
CA GLN A 38 0.49 -6.42 5.86
C GLN A 38 -0.53 -7.55 5.93
N ARG A 39 -0.08 -8.67 6.47
CA ARG A 39 -0.89 -9.72 7.05
C ARG A 39 -0.12 -10.30 8.25
N LEU A 40 -0.76 -10.35 9.42
CA LEU A 40 -0.10 -10.85 10.64
C LEU A 40 -0.25 -12.36 10.77
N LEU A 41 -1.44 -12.86 10.47
CA LEU A 41 -1.84 -14.24 10.69
C LEU A 41 -2.71 -14.75 9.54
N ALA A 42 -2.76 -16.06 9.37
CA ALA A 42 -3.79 -16.75 8.60
C ALA A 42 -4.55 -17.68 9.54
N PRO A 43 -5.86 -17.95 9.32
CA PRO A 43 -6.60 -18.95 10.07
C PRO A 43 -5.97 -20.34 9.92
N ALA A 44 -6.04 -21.17 10.97
CA ALA A 44 -5.45 -22.50 10.97
C ALA A 44 -6.07 -23.43 9.92
N ASP A 45 -7.33 -23.22 9.57
CA ASP A 45 -8.05 -23.95 8.51
C ASP A 45 -7.71 -23.48 7.10
N LEU A 46 -6.87 -22.42 6.99
CA LEU A 46 -6.45 -21.83 5.72
C LEU A 46 -7.62 -21.44 4.79
N GLY A 47 -8.78 -21.05 5.36
CA GLY A 47 -10.00 -20.70 4.63
C GLY A 47 -9.86 -19.41 3.79
N TRP A 48 -8.70 -18.72 3.84
CA TRP A 48 -8.42 -17.52 3.05
C TRP A 48 -7.68 -17.84 1.75
N SER A 49 -7.60 -16.84 0.86
CA SER A 49 -6.72 -16.92 -0.32
C SER A 49 -5.28 -17.26 0.09
N GLU A 50 -4.63 -18.15 -0.66
CA GLU A 50 -3.25 -18.60 -0.43
C GLU A 50 -2.24 -17.45 -0.33
N THR A 51 -2.51 -16.33 -1.00
CA THR A 51 -1.72 -15.10 -0.88
C THR A 51 -1.54 -14.64 0.57
N TYR A 52 -2.50 -14.95 1.45
CA TYR A 52 -2.45 -14.51 2.84
C TYR A 52 -1.81 -15.52 3.80
N HIS A 53 -1.46 -16.73 3.32
CA HIS A 53 -0.93 -17.78 4.17
C HIS A 53 0.51 -17.55 4.64
N SER A 54 1.31 -16.82 3.86
CA SER A 54 2.73 -16.59 4.13
C SER A 54 3.14 -15.20 3.67
N VAL A 55 2.82 -14.19 4.47
CA VAL A 55 3.14 -12.77 4.16
C VAL A 55 4.23 -12.28 5.09
N GLN A 56 5.30 -11.71 4.53
CA GLN A 56 6.39 -11.14 5.30
C GLN A 56 6.03 -9.74 5.84
N ASP A 57 6.65 -9.34 6.96
CA ASP A 57 6.42 -8.01 7.54
C ASP A 57 6.78 -6.89 6.56
N PRO A 58 5.86 -5.97 6.27
CA PRO A 58 6.05 -4.98 5.23
C PRO A 58 7.13 -3.95 5.54
N LEU A 59 7.23 -3.46 6.78
CA LEU A 59 8.23 -2.43 7.12
C LEU A 59 9.64 -3.01 7.17
N THR A 60 9.80 -4.22 7.68
CA THR A 60 11.07 -4.94 7.70
C THR A 60 11.54 -5.21 6.27
N THR A 61 10.64 -5.66 5.38
CA THR A 61 10.93 -5.86 3.96
C THR A 61 11.33 -4.55 3.28
N LEU A 62 10.60 -3.45 3.50
CA LEU A 62 10.95 -2.15 2.92
C LEU A 62 12.29 -1.61 3.44
N ALA A 63 12.62 -1.82 4.72
CA ALA A 63 13.92 -1.44 5.26
C ALA A 63 15.07 -2.22 4.58
N PHE A 64 14.88 -3.52 4.35
CA PHE A 64 15.82 -4.33 3.60
C PHE A 64 16.00 -3.81 2.16
N LEU A 65 14.91 -3.48 1.47
CA LEU A 65 14.96 -2.98 0.09
C LEU A 65 15.47 -1.54 -0.02
N ALA A 66 15.32 -0.73 1.03
CA ALA A 66 15.90 0.62 1.07
C ALA A 66 17.42 0.60 0.89
N ALA A 67 18.09 -0.46 1.41
CA ALA A 67 19.54 -0.65 1.25
C ALA A 67 19.96 -1.17 -0.15
N HIS A 68 19.00 -1.65 -0.94
CA HIS A 68 19.25 -2.24 -2.27
C HIS A 68 18.80 -1.37 -3.45
N THR A 69 18.17 -0.22 -3.17
CA THR A 69 17.61 0.72 -4.14
C THR A 69 17.99 2.16 -3.79
N THR A 70 17.94 3.08 -4.74
CA THR A 70 18.39 4.47 -4.55
C THR A 70 17.38 5.52 -4.96
N ARG A 71 16.42 5.21 -5.85
CA ARG A 71 15.48 6.18 -6.45
C ARG A 71 14.03 5.80 -6.28
N VAL A 72 13.70 4.52 -6.47
CA VAL A 72 12.32 4.02 -6.42
C VAL A 72 11.72 4.27 -5.03
N ARG A 73 10.48 4.79 -5.00
CA ARG A 73 9.76 5.01 -3.74
C ARG A 73 9.37 3.67 -3.10
N LEU A 74 9.15 3.69 -1.80
CA LEU A 74 8.87 2.50 -0.98
C LEU A 74 7.53 2.68 -0.28
N GLY A 75 6.52 1.91 -0.64
CA GLY A 75 5.18 2.04 -0.14
C GLY A 75 4.65 0.79 0.58
N VAL A 76 3.74 0.99 1.51
CA VAL A 76 2.95 -0.09 2.10
C VAL A 76 1.46 0.13 1.86
N ALA A 77 0.76 -0.90 1.38
CA ALA A 77 -0.68 -0.83 1.11
C ALA A 77 -1.42 -2.03 1.70
N VAL A 78 -1.79 -2.04 2.99
CA VAL A 78 -1.67 -0.98 4.01
C VAL A 78 -1.20 -1.58 5.34
N LEU A 79 -0.71 -0.75 6.26
CA LEU A 79 -0.57 -1.11 7.67
C LEU A 79 -1.90 -0.94 8.39
N ASN A 80 -2.28 -1.88 9.23
CA ASN A 80 -3.55 -1.84 9.96
C ASN A 80 -3.39 -1.14 11.31
N MET A 81 -3.80 0.14 11.36
CA MET A 81 -3.67 1.01 12.54
C MET A 81 -4.16 0.40 13.86
N PRO A 82 -5.28 -0.38 13.89
CA PRO A 82 -5.76 -0.94 15.15
C PRO A 82 -4.78 -1.92 15.82
N PHE A 83 -3.86 -2.51 15.06
CA PHE A 83 -2.88 -3.49 15.56
C PHE A 83 -1.58 -2.84 16.00
N LEU A 84 -1.45 -1.51 15.91
CA LEU A 84 -0.21 -0.77 16.09
C LEU A 84 -0.36 0.36 17.13
N SER A 85 0.74 0.69 17.78
CA SER A 85 0.87 1.95 18.53
C SER A 85 1.28 3.07 17.57
N PRO A 86 0.62 4.26 17.58
CA PRO A 86 1.04 5.39 16.75
C PRO A 86 2.47 5.86 17.08
N VAL A 87 2.88 5.75 18.35
CA VAL A 87 4.24 6.16 18.79
C VAL A 87 5.31 5.22 18.23
N VAL A 88 5.06 3.91 18.30
CA VAL A 88 6.00 2.91 17.76
C VAL A 88 6.09 3.05 16.24
N LEU A 89 4.92 3.18 15.57
CA LEU A 89 4.90 3.35 14.12
C LEU A 89 5.59 4.65 13.68
N ALA A 90 5.38 5.76 14.42
CA ALA A 90 6.07 7.02 14.12
C ALA A 90 7.60 6.86 14.12
N LYS A 91 8.12 6.15 15.12
CA LYS A 91 9.57 5.89 15.21
C LYS A 91 10.07 4.99 14.07
N GLN A 92 9.37 3.89 13.80
CA GLN A 92 9.75 2.94 12.74
C GLN A 92 9.77 3.62 11.36
N THR A 93 8.70 4.35 11.04
CA THR A 93 8.56 5.02 9.75
C THR A 93 9.48 6.22 9.58
N ALA A 94 9.76 6.99 10.64
CA ALA A 94 10.78 8.04 10.60
C ALA A 94 12.18 7.44 10.32
N THR A 95 12.50 6.31 10.96
CA THR A 95 13.77 5.61 10.72
C THR A 95 13.85 5.11 9.28
N LEU A 96 12.78 4.46 8.78
CA LEU A 96 12.75 3.97 7.41
C LEU A 96 12.82 5.10 6.38
N ASP A 97 12.17 6.24 6.66
CA ASP A 97 12.25 7.42 5.81
C ASP A 97 13.68 7.97 5.71
N ILE A 98 14.42 8.00 6.83
CA ILE A 98 15.84 8.36 6.85
C ILE A 98 16.69 7.35 6.07
N LEU A 99 16.53 6.05 6.33
CA LEU A 99 17.28 4.99 5.67
C LEU A 99 17.04 4.96 4.15
N SER A 100 15.86 5.34 3.72
CA SER A 100 15.48 5.43 2.31
C SER A 100 15.78 6.79 1.68
N ALA A 101 16.35 7.75 2.42
CA ALA A 101 16.58 9.12 1.96
C ALA A 101 15.29 9.81 1.45
N GLY A 102 14.18 9.70 2.21
CA GLY A 102 12.92 10.38 1.92
C GLY A 102 12.06 9.73 0.85
N ARG A 103 12.14 8.40 0.68
CA ARG A 103 11.38 7.67 -0.35
C ARG A 103 10.15 6.92 0.18
N LEU A 104 9.82 7.04 1.46
CA LEU A 104 8.73 6.30 2.09
C LEU A 104 7.35 6.89 1.77
N ASP A 105 6.37 6.01 1.47
CA ASP A 105 4.93 6.28 1.44
C ASP A 105 4.21 5.39 2.46
N VAL A 106 3.43 5.99 3.37
CA VAL A 106 2.79 5.29 4.48
C VAL A 106 1.31 5.06 4.19
N GLY A 107 0.96 3.87 3.73
CA GLY A 107 -0.44 3.49 3.57
C GLY A 107 -1.00 2.87 4.85
N LEU A 108 -2.15 3.38 5.31
CA LEU A 108 -2.79 3.00 6.57
C LEU A 108 -4.22 2.52 6.33
N GLY A 109 -4.61 1.45 7.02
CA GLY A 109 -5.95 0.86 6.95
C GLY A 109 -6.52 0.51 8.33
N LEU A 110 -7.74 -0.05 8.32
CA LEU A 110 -8.43 -0.43 9.55
C LEU A 110 -8.39 -1.93 9.84
N GLY A 111 -7.90 -2.74 8.91
CA GLY A 111 -7.99 -4.19 9.02
C GLY A 111 -9.43 -4.71 8.88
N TRP A 112 -9.56 -5.97 8.56
CA TRP A 112 -10.86 -6.63 8.38
C TRP A 112 -10.98 -7.98 9.12
N SER A 113 -9.85 -8.68 9.35
CA SER A 113 -9.83 -10.01 9.97
C SER A 113 -10.19 -9.96 11.44
N ASP A 114 -11.17 -10.79 11.84
CA ASP A 114 -11.56 -10.96 13.24
C ASP A 114 -10.45 -11.64 14.05
N GLU A 115 -9.74 -12.58 13.43
CA GLU A 115 -8.66 -13.32 14.03
C GLU A 115 -7.49 -12.41 14.40
N GLU A 116 -7.09 -11.50 13.49
CA GLU A 116 -6.04 -10.53 13.77
C GLU A 116 -6.45 -9.53 14.86
N TYR A 117 -7.72 -9.08 14.86
CA TYR A 117 -8.25 -8.26 15.94
C TYR A 117 -8.19 -8.95 17.29
N GLN A 118 -8.62 -10.21 17.35
CA GLN A 118 -8.60 -11.00 18.57
C GLN A 118 -7.17 -11.25 19.06
N ALA A 119 -6.28 -11.68 18.16
CA ALA A 119 -4.90 -12.02 18.51
C ALA A 119 -4.06 -10.81 18.96
N THR A 120 -4.37 -9.62 18.44
CA THR A 120 -3.69 -8.38 18.82
C THR A 120 -4.32 -7.68 20.03
N GLY A 121 -5.45 -8.19 20.53
CA GLY A 121 -6.22 -7.52 21.59
C GLY A 121 -6.89 -6.23 21.15
N ALA A 122 -6.92 -5.95 19.85
CA ALA A 122 -7.52 -4.75 19.30
C ALA A 122 -9.06 -4.84 19.26
N SER A 123 -9.73 -3.68 19.23
CA SER A 123 -11.19 -3.62 19.14
C SER A 123 -11.65 -3.01 17.82
N LYS A 124 -12.64 -3.64 17.16
CA LYS A 124 -13.33 -3.08 16.00
C LYS A 124 -14.25 -1.90 16.37
N HIS A 125 -14.64 -1.80 17.66
CA HIS A 125 -15.53 -0.75 18.12
C HIS A 125 -14.89 0.62 17.91
N ARG A 126 -15.62 1.52 17.25
CA ARG A 126 -15.21 2.90 16.96
C ARG A 126 -13.86 3.02 16.23
N ARG A 127 -13.41 1.96 15.52
CA ARG A 127 -12.11 1.93 14.83
C ARG A 127 -11.87 3.11 13.87
N GLY A 128 -12.96 3.67 13.30
CA GLY A 128 -12.86 4.84 12.43
C GLY A 128 -12.43 6.10 13.18
N ARG A 129 -13.00 6.37 14.36
CA ARG A 129 -12.61 7.52 15.21
C ARG A 129 -11.21 7.33 15.78
N ARG A 130 -10.89 6.10 16.21
CA ARG A 130 -9.53 5.76 16.65
C ARG A 130 -8.50 6.02 15.56
N ALA A 131 -8.81 5.72 14.30
CA ALA A 131 -7.90 5.99 13.18
C ALA A 131 -7.69 7.49 12.92
N GLU A 132 -8.71 8.32 13.10
CA GLU A 132 -8.57 9.77 12.98
C GLU A 132 -7.60 10.32 14.03
N GLU A 133 -7.76 9.88 15.28
CA GLU A 133 -6.86 10.24 16.38
C GLU A 133 -5.45 9.66 16.19
N PHE A 134 -5.35 8.43 15.67
CA PHE A 134 -4.06 7.80 15.34
C PHE A 134 -3.26 8.66 14.34
N VAL A 135 -3.90 9.12 13.27
CA VAL A 135 -3.25 9.97 12.24
C VAL A 135 -2.83 11.32 12.84
N THR A 136 -3.64 11.90 13.73
CA THR A 136 -3.29 13.14 14.43
C THR A 136 -2.03 12.97 15.28
N VAL A 137 -1.97 11.92 16.10
CA VAL A 137 -0.80 11.61 16.93
C VAL A 137 0.44 11.33 16.07
N LEU A 138 0.28 10.56 15.00
CA LEU A 138 1.36 10.22 14.09
C LEU A 138 2.00 11.47 13.46
N ARG A 139 1.17 12.39 12.97
CA ARG A 139 1.64 13.66 12.40
C ARG A 139 2.33 14.54 13.42
N GLY A 140 1.74 14.71 14.61
CA GLY A 140 2.36 15.49 15.69
C GLY A 140 3.76 14.98 16.00
N LEU A 141 3.93 13.66 16.17
CA LEU A 141 5.24 13.05 16.43
C LEU A 141 6.27 13.31 15.32
N TRP A 142 5.84 13.38 14.07
CA TRP A 142 6.76 13.66 12.96
C TRP A 142 7.10 15.13 12.76
N GLN A 143 6.18 16.04 13.12
CA GLN A 143 6.27 17.46 12.77
C GLN A 143 6.65 18.34 13.95
N ASP A 144 6.01 18.12 15.11
CA ASP A 144 6.10 19.02 16.24
C ASP A 144 7.40 18.82 17.03
N GLU A 145 7.99 19.90 17.54
CA GLU A 145 9.14 19.83 18.42
C GLU A 145 8.80 19.09 19.73
N VAL A 146 7.66 19.44 20.31
CA VAL A 146 7.06 18.76 21.45
C VAL A 146 5.64 18.34 21.05
N THR A 147 5.36 17.05 21.14
CA THR A 147 4.04 16.47 20.91
C THR A 147 3.38 16.19 22.24
N GLU A 148 2.14 16.68 22.40
CA GLU A 148 1.25 16.34 23.50
C GLU A 148 -0.12 16.02 22.93
N HIS A 149 -0.77 14.95 23.43
CA HIS A 149 -2.10 14.56 22.96
C HIS A 149 -2.92 13.94 24.09
N HIS A 150 -4.12 14.50 24.31
CA HIS A 150 -5.10 14.02 25.27
C HIS A 150 -6.39 13.67 24.54
N GLY A 151 -6.42 12.48 23.95
CA GLY A 151 -7.53 12.00 23.16
C GLY A 151 -8.37 10.95 23.88
N GLU A 152 -9.36 10.45 23.19
CA GLU A 152 -10.20 9.36 23.67
C GLU A 152 -9.47 8.01 23.63
N PHE A 153 -8.63 7.79 22.61
CA PHE A 153 -7.97 6.52 22.35
C PHE A 153 -6.48 6.54 22.67
N TYR A 154 -5.85 7.70 22.60
CA TYR A 154 -4.41 7.84 22.81
C TYR A 154 -4.10 8.97 23.80
N GLN A 155 -3.14 8.69 24.71
CA GLN A 155 -2.60 9.66 25.64
C GLN A 155 -1.09 9.74 25.40
N VAL A 156 -0.61 10.90 24.99
CA VAL A 156 0.83 11.16 24.79
C VAL A 156 1.22 12.35 25.69
N PRO A 157 2.02 12.12 26.73
CA PRO A 157 2.50 13.22 27.55
C PRO A 157 3.40 14.14 26.75
N PRO A 158 3.68 15.38 27.17
CA PRO A 158 4.62 16.26 26.50
C PRO A 158 5.95 15.53 26.24
N THR A 159 6.27 15.30 24.95
CA THR A 159 7.39 14.45 24.56
C THR A 159 8.04 14.93 23.27
N ARG A 160 9.30 14.59 23.09
CA ARG A 160 10.05 14.80 21.84
C ARG A 160 10.30 13.45 21.17
N MET A 161 10.06 13.36 19.89
CA MET A 161 10.44 12.20 19.09
C MET A 161 11.49 12.61 18.06
N ASP A 162 12.73 12.21 18.27
CA ASP A 162 13.84 12.39 17.35
C ASP A 162 14.49 11.03 17.01
N PRO A 163 15.08 10.90 15.79
CA PRO A 163 15.12 11.88 14.72
C PRO A 163 13.77 12.01 14.01
N LYS A 164 13.52 13.18 13.40
CA LYS A 164 12.36 13.42 12.54
C LYS A 164 12.57 12.75 11.16
N PRO A 165 11.49 12.43 10.41
CA PRO A 165 11.61 12.01 9.01
C PRO A 165 12.39 13.00 8.16
N VAL A 166 12.92 12.58 7.02
CA VAL A 166 13.56 13.45 6.01
C VAL A 166 12.52 14.25 5.25
N GLN A 167 11.41 13.60 4.87
CA GLN A 167 10.34 14.24 4.11
C GLN A 167 9.64 15.33 4.92
N ARG A 168 9.26 16.42 4.25
CA ARG A 168 8.54 17.55 4.86
C ARG A 168 7.21 17.75 4.14
N PRO A 169 6.10 18.02 4.85
CA PRO A 169 6.03 18.11 6.32
C PRO A 169 6.16 16.77 7.03
N HIS A 170 5.93 15.66 6.36
CA HIS A 170 6.07 14.26 6.82
C HIS A 170 6.03 13.30 5.62
N PRO A 171 6.34 12.01 5.77
CA PRO A 171 6.07 10.99 4.76
C PRO A 171 4.59 10.99 4.36
N PRO A 172 4.24 10.93 3.07
CA PRO A 172 2.84 10.93 2.64
C PRO A 172 2.02 9.83 3.30
N ILE A 173 0.85 10.19 3.82
CA ILE A 173 -0.12 9.26 4.41
C ILE A 173 -1.20 8.96 3.38
N LEU A 174 -1.34 7.70 3.00
CA LEU A 174 -2.43 7.21 2.16
C LEU A 174 -3.41 6.41 3.02
N LEU A 175 -4.71 6.72 2.96
CA LEU A 175 -5.69 5.93 3.68
C LEU A 175 -6.38 4.93 2.76
N GLY A 176 -6.46 3.68 3.21
CA GLY A 176 -7.18 2.61 2.52
C GLY A 176 -8.63 2.46 2.98
N GLY A 177 -9.41 1.74 2.18
CA GLY A 177 -10.79 1.37 2.45
C GLY A 177 -11.75 1.79 1.35
N LEU A 178 -12.82 0.98 1.17
CA LEU A 178 -13.82 1.17 0.11
C LEU A 178 -15.17 1.66 0.64
N ALA A 179 -15.43 1.49 1.95
CA ALA A 179 -16.67 1.97 2.54
C ALA A 179 -16.78 3.51 2.41
N PRO A 180 -18.01 4.07 2.21
CA PRO A 180 -18.18 5.52 2.05
C PRO A 180 -17.54 6.36 3.16
N GLN A 181 -17.56 5.87 4.40
CA GLN A 181 -16.93 6.54 5.54
C GLN A 181 -15.40 6.52 5.46
N ALA A 182 -14.79 5.46 4.88
CA ALA A 182 -13.34 5.38 4.67
C ALA A 182 -12.89 6.35 3.57
N LEU A 183 -13.63 6.42 2.46
CA LEU A 183 -13.38 7.38 1.38
C LEU A 183 -13.47 8.83 1.88
N ARG A 184 -14.53 9.14 2.65
CA ARG A 184 -14.66 10.47 3.27
C ARG A 184 -13.53 10.79 4.25
N ARG A 185 -13.07 9.81 5.03
CA ARG A 185 -11.92 9.99 5.91
C ARG A 185 -10.64 10.28 5.12
N ALA A 186 -10.39 9.56 4.02
CA ALA A 186 -9.26 9.81 3.15
C ALA A 186 -9.27 11.25 2.60
N GLY A 187 -10.41 11.72 2.08
CA GLY A 187 -10.56 13.10 1.58
C GLY A 187 -10.27 14.16 2.64
N ARG A 188 -10.77 13.96 3.88
CA ARG A 188 -10.58 14.95 4.95
C ARG A 188 -9.16 14.97 5.51
N LEU A 189 -8.48 13.82 5.60
CA LEU A 189 -7.30 13.69 6.47
C LEU A 189 -6.03 13.26 5.74
N ALA A 190 -6.11 12.54 4.63
CA ALA A 190 -4.92 11.91 4.04
C ALA A 190 -4.31 12.72 2.89
N ASP A 191 -3.07 12.40 2.53
CA ASP A 191 -2.40 12.95 1.35
C ASP A 191 -2.82 12.19 0.08
N GLY A 192 -3.60 11.12 0.26
CA GLY A 192 -4.22 10.37 -0.82
C GLY A 192 -5.01 9.16 -0.32
N TRP A 193 -5.51 8.43 -1.29
CA TRP A 193 -6.24 7.18 -1.07
C TRP A 193 -5.56 6.03 -1.78
N VAL A 194 -5.57 4.83 -1.17
CA VAL A 194 -5.04 3.61 -1.78
C VAL A 194 -6.13 2.54 -1.84
N SER A 195 -6.33 1.93 -3.01
CA SER A 195 -7.31 0.87 -3.19
C SER A 195 -6.83 -0.46 -2.58
N GLY A 196 -7.78 -1.33 -2.21
CA GLY A 196 -7.50 -2.71 -1.83
C GLY A 196 -7.46 -3.66 -3.03
N SER A 197 -7.01 -4.91 -2.80
CA SER A 197 -6.97 -5.97 -3.83
C SER A 197 -8.34 -6.41 -4.34
N GLN A 198 -9.41 -6.10 -3.61
CA GLN A 198 -10.80 -6.41 -3.97
C GLN A 198 -11.58 -5.18 -4.45
N ALA A 199 -10.88 -4.10 -4.81
CA ALA A 199 -11.54 -2.92 -5.34
C ALA A 199 -12.15 -3.24 -6.72
N ASP A 200 -13.39 -2.80 -6.92
CA ASP A 200 -13.99 -2.80 -8.25
C ASP A 200 -13.28 -1.73 -9.10
N LEU A 201 -12.38 -2.18 -9.97
CA LEU A 201 -11.60 -1.30 -10.83
C LEU A 201 -12.45 -0.63 -11.91
N ALA A 202 -13.58 -1.20 -12.28
CA ALA A 202 -14.50 -0.56 -13.21
C ALA A 202 -15.21 0.65 -12.57
N ALA A 203 -15.42 0.61 -11.27
CA ALA A 203 -16.06 1.68 -10.49
C ALA A 203 -15.07 2.60 -9.74
N ILE A 204 -13.76 2.47 -9.96
CA ILE A 204 -12.74 3.19 -9.19
C ILE A 204 -12.88 4.72 -9.30
N GLY A 205 -13.33 5.23 -10.43
CA GLY A 205 -13.58 6.67 -10.65
C GLY A 205 -14.62 7.25 -9.68
N ALA A 206 -15.64 6.49 -9.30
CA ALA A 206 -16.64 6.93 -8.32
C ALA A 206 -16.05 7.05 -6.90
N ALA A 207 -15.16 6.13 -6.53
CA ALA A 207 -14.43 6.22 -5.25
C ALA A 207 -13.53 7.47 -5.23
N ILE A 208 -12.77 7.70 -6.29
CA ILE A 208 -11.91 8.89 -6.47
C ILE A 208 -12.75 10.18 -6.39
N ALA A 209 -13.89 10.24 -7.08
CA ALA A 209 -14.78 11.40 -7.03
C ALA A 209 -15.28 11.69 -5.61
N THR A 210 -15.63 10.65 -4.85
CA THR A 210 -16.05 10.78 -3.44
C THR A 210 -14.93 11.36 -2.56
N VAL A 211 -13.70 10.89 -2.73
CA VAL A 211 -12.54 11.41 -1.98
C VAL A 211 -12.27 12.86 -2.34
N LYS A 212 -12.29 13.22 -3.64
CA LYS A 212 -12.09 14.60 -4.12
C LYS A 212 -13.16 15.57 -3.60
N ALA A 213 -14.43 15.19 -3.71
CA ALA A 213 -15.53 16.01 -3.20
C ALA A 213 -15.39 16.28 -1.70
N THR A 214 -15.09 15.23 -0.93
CA THR A 214 -14.90 15.39 0.52
C THR A 214 -13.68 16.24 0.88
N ALA A 215 -12.60 16.19 0.09
CA ALA A 215 -11.44 17.06 0.27
C ALA A 215 -11.82 18.53 0.04
N ALA A 216 -12.55 18.82 -1.05
CA ALA A 216 -13.04 20.16 -1.35
C ALA A 216 -13.95 20.69 -0.24
N ASP A 217 -14.89 19.88 0.25
CA ASP A 217 -15.79 20.24 1.38
C ASP A 217 -15.00 20.54 2.66
N ALA A 218 -13.84 19.92 2.84
CA ALA A 218 -12.94 20.16 3.96
C ALA A 218 -11.93 21.31 3.71
N GLY A 219 -12.09 22.09 2.63
CA GLY A 219 -11.21 23.21 2.28
C GLY A 219 -9.82 22.80 1.81
N ARG A 220 -9.65 21.54 1.35
CA ARG A 220 -8.38 21.02 0.85
C ARG A 220 -8.37 21.00 -0.68
N ASP A 221 -7.21 21.12 -1.28
CA ASP A 221 -7.06 20.99 -2.73
C ASP A 221 -7.20 19.52 -3.17
N PRO A 222 -8.27 19.16 -3.93
CA PRO A 222 -8.44 17.80 -4.44
C PRO A 222 -7.38 17.40 -5.47
N GLY A 223 -6.74 18.38 -6.13
CA GLY A 223 -5.69 18.18 -7.12
C GLY A 223 -4.36 17.74 -6.50
N ALA A 224 -4.12 18.06 -5.24
CA ALA A 224 -2.93 17.65 -4.51
C ALA A 224 -2.98 16.19 -4.00
N LEU A 225 -4.15 15.52 -4.08
CA LEU A 225 -4.32 14.16 -3.57
C LEU A 225 -3.78 13.10 -4.54
N ARG A 226 -3.11 12.10 -3.99
CA ARG A 226 -2.67 10.91 -4.74
C ARG A 226 -3.75 9.83 -4.68
N PHE A 227 -3.99 9.18 -5.82
CA PHE A 227 -4.92 8.05 -5.97
C PHE A 227 -4.14 6.84 -6.42
N VAL A 228 -3.73 6.02 -5.46
CA VAL A 228 -2.90 4.84 -5.69
C VAL A 228 -3.80 3.62 -5.86
N CYS A 229 -3.68 2.94 -6.99
CA CYS A 229 -4.43 1.73 -7.30
C CYS A 229 -3.55 0.49 -7.13
N ARG A 230 -4.03 -0.49 -6.34
CA ARG A 230 -3.47 -1.84 -6.36
C ARG A 230 -4.02 -2.58 -7.58
N GLY A 231 -3.17 -2.85 -8.53
CA GLY A 231 -3.48 -3.64 -9.72
C GLY A 231 -3.15 -5.11 -9.50
N ALA A 232 -4.11 -5.91 -9.00
CA ALA A 232 -3.96 -7.36 -8.94
C ALA A 232 -3.95 -7.92 -10.39
N VAL A 233 -2.76 -8.14 -10.92
CA VAL A 233 -2.54 -8.53 -12.32
C VAL A 233 -2.49 -10.05 -12.44
N ARG A 234 -3.21 -10.57 -13.44
CA ARG A 234 -3.19 -11.99 -13.83
C ARG A 234 -2.92 -12.11 -15.33
N VAL A 235 -1.70 -12.48 -15.70
CA VAL A 235 -1.37 -12.69 -17.13
C VAL A 235 -1.92 -14.02 -17.57
N ARG A 236 -2.82 -13.97 -18.57
CA ARG A 236 -3.49 -15.14 -19.16
C ARG A 236 -3.48 -15.00 -20.68
N PRO A 237 -3.77 -16.08 -21.45
CA PRO A 237 -4.08 -15.93 -22.88
C PRO A 237 -5.14 -14.86 -23.10
N GLY A 238 -5.09 -14.15 -24.22
CA GLY A 238 -6.05 -13.12 -24.56
C GLY A 238 -7.49 -13.68 -24.54
N GLY A 239 -8.40 -12.91 -23.97
CA GLY A 239 -9.81 -13.28 -23.79
C GLY A 239 -10.77 -12.20 -24.28
N PRO A 240 -12.10 -12.37 -24.07
CA PRO A 240 -13.11 -11.42 -24.46
C PRO A 240 -12.95 -10.04 -23.79
N THR A 241 -13.65 -9.05 -24.29
CA THR A 241 -13.51 -7.66 -23.82
C THR A 241 -14.21 -7.40 -22.48
N ASP A 242 -15.16 -8.24 -22.08
CA ASP A 242 -15.91 -8.18 -20.81
C ASP A 242 -15.22 -8.91 -19.65
N ARG A 243 -13.94 -9.27 -19.82
CA ARG A 243 -13.11 -9.89 -18.79
C ARG A 243 -12.87 -8.97 -17.58
N GLU A 244 -12.47 -9.57 -16.49
CA GLU A 244 -12.04 -8.84 -15.29
C GLU A 244 -10.84 -7.90 -15.62
N PRO A 245 -10.87 -6.63 -15.23
CA PRO A 245 -9.74 -5.72 -15.47
C PRO A 245 -8.41 -6.28 -14.94
N LEU A 246 -7.32 -6.00 -15.64
CA LEU A 246 -5.96 -6.47 -15.35
C LEU A 246 -5.79 -8.00 -15.40
N THR A 247 -6.75 -8.74 -15.99
CA THR A 247 -6.63 -10.17 -16.26
C THR A 247 -6.66 -10.38 -17.78
N GLY A 248 -5.69 -11.07 -18.36
CA GLY A 248 -5.62 -11.36 -19.81
C GLY A 248 -4.22 -11.21 -20.38
N SER A 249 -4.12 -10.92 -21.70
CA SER A 249 -2.82 -10.70 -22.33
C SER A 249 -2.17 -9.38 -21.85
N LEU A 250 -0.85 -9.28 -21.99
CA LEU A 250 -0.11 -8.07 -21.64
C LEU A 250 -0.61 -6.82 -22.37
N ASP A 251 -1.08 -6.96 -23.62
CA ASP A 251 -1.67 -5.84 -24.37
C ASP A 251 -3.04 -5.44 -23.81
N GLN A 252 -3.85 -6.39 -23.39
CA GLN A 252 -5.12 -6.12 -22.73
C GLN A 252 -4.89 -5.43 -21.38
N ILE A 253 -3.93 -5.91 -20.60
CA ILE A 253 -3.54 -5.28 -19.33
C ILE A 253 -3.05 -3.84 -19.55
N ARG A 254 -2.22 -3.61 -20.58
CA ARG A 254 -1.75 -2.26 -20.93
C ARG A 254 -2.91 -1.33 -21.32
N SER A 255 -3.91 -1.84 -22.04
CA SER A 255 -5.13 -1.08 -22.34
C SER A 255 -5.92 -0.73 -21.07
N ASP A 256 -5.98 -1.65 -20.09
CA ASP A 256 -6.64 -1.40 -18.80
C ASP A 256 -5.93 -0.31 -18.01
N LEU A 257 -4.59 -0.27 -18.04
CA LEU A 257 -3.82 0.81 -17.39
C LEU A 257 -4.21 2.19 -17.94
N GLY A 258 -4.43 2.29 -19.26
CA GLY A 258 -4.92 3.52 -19.89
C GLY A 258 -6.29 3.95 -19.36
N ARG A 259 -7.25 3.00 -19.30
CA ARG A 259 -8.60 3.27 -18.75
C ARG A 259 -8.57 3.71 -17.29
N LEU A 260 -7.72 3.11 -16.48
CA LEU A 260 -7.58 3.48 -15.07
C LEU A 260 -6.96 4.88 -14.89
N ALA A 261 -6.02 5.26 -15.75
CA ALA A 261 -5.49 6.61 -15.77
C ALA A 261 -6.57 7.64 -16.12
N GLU A 262 -7.42 7.36 -17.14
CA GLU A 262 -8.57 8.19 -17.52
C GLU A 262 -9.60 8.30 -16.39
N ALA A 263 -9.77 7.24 -15.58
CA ALA A 263 -10.64 7.25 -14.40
C ALA A 263 -10.09 8.08 -13.22
N GLY A 264 -8.86 8.62 -13.35
CA GLY A 264 -8.26 9.53 -12.36
C GLY A 264 -7.27 8.87 -11.39
N VAL A 265 -6.85 7.63 -11.65
CA VAL A 265 -5.75 6.99 -10.91
C VAL A 265 -4.46 7.75 -11.21
N THR A 266 -3.74 8.19 -10.17
CA THR A 266 -2.47 8.91 -10.31
C THR A 266 -1.27 7.98 -10.32
N GLU A 267 -1.39 6.83 -9.65
CA GLU A 267 -0.38 5.79 -9.59
C GLU A 267 -1.05 4.42 -9.55
N LEU A 268 -0.52 3.46 -10.29
CA LEU A 268 -0.92 2.06 -10.19
C LEU A 268 0.32 1.20 -9.93
N PHE A 269 0.27 0.32 -8.93
CA PHE A 269 1.29 -0.70 -8.78
C PHE A 269 0.77 -2.08 -9.23
N VAL A 270 1.54 -2.70 -10.12
CA VAL A 270 1.32 -4.07 -10.60
C VAL A 270 1.58 -5.05 -9.47
N ASP A 271 0.59 -5.83 -9.08
CA ASP A 271 0.68 -6.78 -7.96
C ASP A 271 0.42 -8.21 -8.42
N LEU A 272 1.48 -9.00 -8.52
CA LEU A 272 1.43 -10.41 -8.89
C LEU A 272 1.25 -11.35 -7.69
N ASN A 273 1.35 -10.85 -6.44
CA ASN A 273 1.12 -11.69 -5.26
C ASN A 273 -0.31 -12.24 -5.20
N PHE A 274 -1.27 -11.59 -5.89
CA PHE A 274 -2.67 -12.01 -5.95
C PHE A 274 -2.99 -12.90 -7.16
N ASP A 275 -1.99 -13.28 -7.95
CA ASP A 275 -2.13 -14.35 -8.94
C ASP A 275 -1.81 -15.70 -8.30
N PRO A 276 -2.77 -16.66 -8.23
CA PRO A 276 -2.52 -17.98 -7.64
C PRO A 276 -1.41 -18.79 -8.32
N GLU A 277 -1.11 -18.49 -9.59
CA GLU A 277 -0.01 -19.14 -10.32
C GLU A 277 1.37 -18.59 -9.90
N ILE A 278 1.43 -17.45 -9.17
CA ILE A 278 2.65 -16.76 -8.79
C ILE A 278 2.76 -16.66 -7.26
N GLY A 279 1.76 -16.07 -6.61
CA GLY A 279 1.77 -15.76 -5.17
C GLY A 279 1.34 -16.91 -4.26
N SER A 280 1.12 -18.11 -4.78
CA SER A 280 0.81 -19.30 -3.99
C SER A 280 2.06 -19.88 -3.33
N PRO A 281 1.97 -20.43 -2.10
CA PRO A 281 3.04 -21.21 -1.49
C PRO A 281 3.42 -22.47 -2.29
N ARG A 282 2.56 -22.91 -3.21
CA ARG A 282 2.77 -24.10 -4.06
C ARG A 282 3.29 -23.78 -5.45
N ALA A 283 3.37 -22.51 -5.83
CA ALA A 283 3.91 -22.11 -7.13
C ALA A 283 5.41 -22.39 -7.20
N ASP A 284 5.94 -22.63 -8.40
CA ASP A 284 7.38 -22.71 -8.62
C ASP A 284 8.00 -21.31 -8.51
N ALA A 285 8.88 -21.11 -7.54
CA ALA A 285 9.45 -19.82 -7.21
C ALA A 285 10.23 -19.17 -8.37
N GLU A 286 10.99 -19.97 -9.12
CA GLU A 286 11.78 -19.50 -10.27
C GLU A 286 10.88 -19.20 -11.48
N ALA A 287 9.83 -19.98 -11.71
CA ALA A 287 8.85 -19.69 -12.74
C ALA A 287 8.09 -18.39 -12.42
N SER A 288 7.72 -18.18 -11.15
CA SER A 288 7.08 -16.96 -10.67
C SER A 288 7.98 -15.73 -10.90
N ARG A 289 9.28 -15.83 -10.57
CA ARG A 289 10.26 -14.77 -10.82
C ARG A 289 10.39 -14.46 -12.32
N ARG A 290 10.54 -15.51 -13.18
CA ARG A 290 10.62 -15.30 -14.64
C ARG A 290 9.35 -14.61 -15.18
N ARG A 291 8.17 -15.02 -14.72
CA ARG A 291 6.92 -14.36 -15.09
C ARG A 291 6.88 -12.89 -14.65
N ALA A 292 7.40 -12.59 -13.47
CA ALA A 292 7.49 -11.21 -13.00
C ALA A 292 8.47 -10.38 -13.85
N ASP A 293 9.60 -10.95 -14.31
CA ASP A 293 10.51 -10.28 -15.24
C ASP A 293 9.82 -9.96 -16.59
N GLU A 294 9.05 -10.90 -17.14
CA GLU A 294 8.27 -10.68 -18.36
C GLU A 294 7.27 -9.53 -18.20
N VAL A 295 6.57 -9.49 -17.07
CA VAL A 295 5.59 -8.43 -16.76
C VAL A 295 6.28 -7.10 -16.55
N LEU A 296 7.39 -7.05 -15.80
CA LEU A 296 8.19 -5.85 -15.59
C LEU A 296 8.66 -5.25 -16.91
N ASP A 297 9.21 -6.07 -17.80
CA ASP A 297 9.71 -5.60 -19.10
C ASP A 297 8.55 -5.14 -20.02
N ALA A 298 7.46 -5.89 -20.05
CA ALA A 298 6.33 -5.58 -20.91
C ALA A 298 5.56 -4.33 -20.50
N LEU A 299 5.43 -4.09 -19.19
CA LEU A 299 4.68 -2.95 -18.64
C LEU A 299 5.57 -1.78 -18.22
N ALA A 300 6.88 -1.84 -18.49
CA ALA A 300 7.81 -0.78 -18.12
C ALA A 300 7.31 0.61 -18.55
N PRO A 301 7.44 1.63 -17.69
CA PRO A 301 7.09 2.99 -18.04
C PRO A 301 7.85 3.44 -19.31
N ARG A 302 7.14 3.98 -20.28
CA ARG A 302 7.78 4.57 -21.47
C ARG A 302 8.48 5.86 -21.03
N ARG A 303 9.76 5.96 -21.31
CA ARG A 303 10.56 7.17 -21.08
C ARG A 303 10.13 8.31 -22.01
#